data_6c46ff1a35829a37b17583d59e680217
#
_entry.id   6c46ff1a35829a37b17583d59e680217
#
_cell.length_a   1.000
_cell.length_b   1.000
_cell.length_c   1.000
_cell.angle_alpha   90.00
_cell.angle_beta   90.00
_cell.angle_gamma   90.00
#
_symmetry.space_group_name_H-M   'P 1'
#
loop_
_entity.id
_entity.type
_entity.pdbx_description
1 polymer ?
#
loop_
_entity_poly.entity_id
_entity_poly.type
_entity_poly.pdbx_seq_one_letter_code
_entity_poly.pdbx_strand_id
1 'polypeptide(L)'
;MIDRYVPFWQLVYHGIVLSTPFRTMWNIEAKPDKWRYRLCAAEYGNRPTFYYYGRWNRPGEPDIHCGTPEELAESVCVIKEGADDYARRSDLQYHFMDRHDILGKDLVRTTYSNGARVYVNYADVPQTADGVAVPARDYAVVRPAPQPTASSARRR
;
A
#
# COMPACT_ATOMS: atom_id res chain seq x y z
N MET A 1 -5.12 -21.21 -14.06
CA MET A 1 -4.32 -19.96 -14.02
C MET A 1 -5.26 -18.86 -13.55
N ILE A 2 -4.91 -18.14 -12.51
CA ILE A 2 -5.75 -17.03 -12.01
C ILE A 2 -5.34 -15.79 -12.80
N ASP A 3 -6.18 -15.34 -13.71
CA ASP A 3 -5.85 -14.22 -14.60
C ASP A 3 -5.95 -12.85 -13.92
N ARG A 4 -6.71 -12.75 -12.82
CA ARG A 4 -6.90 -11.49 -12.07
C ARG A 4 -7.23 -11.75 -10.61
N TYR A 5 -6.61 -10.98 -9.71
CA TYR A 5 -6.96 -10.94 -8.30
C TYR A 5 -8.11 -9.94 -8.09
N VAL A 6 -9.22 -10.43 -7.55
CA VAL A 6 -10.25 -9.56 -6.97
C VAL A 6 -9.95 -9.45 -5.48
N PRO A 7 -9.78 -8.25 -4.91
CA PRO A 7 -9.45 -8.07 -3.49
C PRO A 7 -10.69 -8.28 -2.61
N PHE A 8 -11.29 -9.46 -2.69
CA PHE A 8 -12.55 -9.78 -2.00
C PHE A 8 -12.47 -9.54 -0.49
N TRP A 9 -11.36 -9.95 0.14
CA TRP A 9 -11.15 -9.74 1.56
C TRP A 9 -11.15 -8.25 1.92
N GLN A 10 -10.46 -7.43 1.15
CA GLN A 10 -10.35 -6.00 1.38
C GLN A 10 -11.68 -5.27 1.14
N LEU A 11 -12.42 -5.66 0.10
CA LEU A 11 -13.75 -5.11 -0.17
C LEU A 11 -14.76 -5.38 0.96
N VAL A 12 -14.59 -6.50 1.68
CA VAL A 12 -15.50 -6.86 2.79
C VAL A 12 -15.03 -6.31 4.13
N TYR A 13 -13.72 -6.35 4.41
CA TYR A 13 -13.19 -6.15 5.76
C TYR A 13 -12.33 -4.89 5.94
N HIS A 14 -11.96 -4.20 4.85
CA HIS A 14 -11.19 -2.96 4.97
C HIS A 14 -12.01 -1.90 5.73
N GLY A 15 -11.38 -1.23 6.68
CA GLY A 15 -12.07 -0.30 7.59
C GLY A 15 -12.56 -0.95 8.89
N ILE A 16 -12.64 -2.29 8.95
CA ILE A 16 -13.00 -3.05 10.15
C ILE A 16 -11.77 -3.76 10.71
N VAL A 17 -11.02 -4.43 9.84
CA VAL A 17 -9.84 -5.22 10.19
C VAL A 17 -8.62 -4.61 9.53
N LEU A 18 -7.56 -4.38 10.32
CA LEU A 18 -6.27 -3.97 9.79
C LEU A 18 -5.62 -5.17 9.12
N SER A 19 -5.44 -5.09 7.80
CA SER A 19 -4.80 -6.14 7.04
C SER A 19 -3.35 -5.83 6.73
N THR A 20 -2.54 -6.88 6.69
CA THR A 20 -1.15 -6.85 6.24
C THR A 20 -1.02 -7.64 4.94
N PRO A 21 -0.02 -7.36 4.09
CA PRO A 21 0.20 -8.15 2.88
C PRO A 21 0.42 -9.62 3.21
N PHE A 22 -0.14 -10.51 2.39
CA PHE A 22 0.01 -11.96 2.57
C PHE A 22 1.47 -12.44 2.50
N ARG A 23 2.29 -11.77 1.71
CA ARG A 23 3.74 -11.95 1.72
C ARG A 23 4.34 -10.85 2.57
N THR A 24 4.63 -11.22 3.79
CA THR A 24 5.40 -10.38 4.70
C THR A 24 6.72 -10.00 4.04
N MET A 25 7.08 -8.76 4.18
CA MET A 25 8.31 -8.22 3.65
C MET A 25 9.47 -8.69 4.54
N TRP A 26 9.98 -9.88 4.25
CA TRP A 26 11.17 -10.40 4.88
C TRP A 26 12.35 -9.81 4.16
N ASN A 27 13.13 -9.00 4.84
CA ASN A 27 14.30 -8.33 4.29
C ASN A 27 14.05 -7.87 2.85
N ILE A 28 13.08 -6.99 2.72
CA ILE A 28 12.58 -6.50 1.43
C ILE A 28 13.68 -5.83 0.60
N GLU A 29 14.67 -5.25 1.28
CA GLU A 29 15.84 -4.63 0.69
C GLU A 29 16.61 -5.57 -0.24
N ALA A 30 16.65 -6.86 0.10
CA ALA A 30 17.31 -7.88 -0.71
C ALA A 30 16.52 -8.30 -1.96
N LYS A 31 15.29 -7.80 -2.13
CA LYS A 31 14.41 -8.20 -3.25
C LYS A 31 14.41 -7.17 -4.36
N PRO A 32 14.71 -7.57 -5.61
CA PRO A 32 14.75 -6.65 -6.75
C PRO A 32 13.39 -6.04 -7.09
N ASP A 33 12.30 -6.66 -6.67
CA ASP A 33 10.94 -6.25 -6.94
C ASP A 33 10.22 -5.63 -5.72
N LYS A 34 10.97 -5.13 -4.72
CA LYS A 34 10.42 -4.50 -3.51
C LYS A 34 9.38 -3.41 -3.80
N TRP A 35 9.53 -2.68 -4.89
CA TRP A 35 8.57 -1.68 -5.34
C TRP A 35 7.17 -2.28 -5.58
N ARG A 36 7.10 -3.52 -6.04
CA ARG A 36 5.83 -4.20 -6.33
C ARG A 36 5.04 -4.49 -5.05
N TYR A 37 5.74 -4.83 -3.95
CA TYR A 37 5.10 -5.03 -2.65
C TYR A 37 4.51 -3.73 -2.11
N ARG A 38 5.21 -2.61 -2.28
CA ARG A 38 4.73 -1.27 -1.93
C ARG A 38 3.45 -0.93 -2.69
N LEU A 39 3.43 -1.17 -4.00
CA LEU A 39 2.26 -0.91 -4.83
C LEU A 39 1.08 -1.83 -4.49
N CYS A 40 1.32 -3.12 -4.26
CA CYS A 40 0.28 -4.03 -3.78
C CYS A 40 -0.30 -3.58 -2.43
N ALA A 41 0.55 -3.10 -1.52
CA ALA A 41 0.08 -2.57 -0.24
C ALA A 41 -0.78 -1.31 -0.42
N ALA A 42 -0.46 -0.46 -1.39
CA ALA A 42 -1.27 0.72 -1.73
C ALA A 42 -2.61 0.33 -2.39
N GLU A 43 -2.59 -0.61 -3.34
CA GLU A 43 -3.78 -1.11 -4.02
C GLU A 43 -4.79 -1.73 -3.06
N TYR A 44 -4.31 -2.57 -2.14
CA TYR A 44 -5.16 -3.34 -1.22
C TYR A 44 -5.38 -2.66 0.13
N GLY A 45 -4.90 -1.43 0.32
CA GLY A 45 -5.06 -0.70 1.57
C GLY A 45 -4.32 -1.32 2.75
N ASN A 46 -3.34 -2.18 2.49
CA ASN A 46 -2.62 -2.91 3.51
C ASN A 46 -1.60 -2.02 4.24
N ARG A 47 -1.36 -2.32 5.53
CA ARG A 47 -0.28 -1.75 6.31
C ARG A 47 1.05 -2.44 5.97
N PRO A 48 2.16 -1.72 5.89
CA PRO A 48 3.47 -2.36 5.78
C PRO A 48 3.76 -3.16 7.06
N THR A 49 4.33 -4.33 6.89
CA THR A 49 4.79 -5.18 8.00
C THR A 49 6.17 -5.69 7.66
N PHE A 50 7.11 -5.45 8.56
CA PHE A 50 8.51 -5.82 8.40
C PHE A 50 8.88 -6.87 9.42
N TYR A 51 9.61 -7.89 8.99
CA TYR A 51 10.20 -8.89 9.86
C TYR A 51 11.71 -8.86 9.70
N TYR A 52 12.39 -8.61 10.79
CA TYR A 52 13.83 -8.63 10.86
C TYR A 52 14.28 -9.72 11.84
N TYR A 53 15.24 -10.50 11.41
CA TYR A 53 15.80 -11.58 12.18
C TYR A 53 17.26 -11.28 12.45
N GLY A 54 17.73 -11.47 13.67
CA GLY A 54 19.14 -11.38 14.01
C GLY A 54 19.97 -12.42 13.24
N ARG A 55 19.39 -13.59 13.04
CA ARG A 55 19.92 -14.62 12.15
C ARG A 55 18.76 -15.50 11.65
N TRP A 56 18.70 -15.70 10.36
CA TRP A 56 17.78 -16.64 9.74
C TRP A 56 18.56 -17.58 8.87
N ASN A 57 18.48 -18.88 9.15
CA ASN A 57 19.11 -19.92 8.36
C ASN A 57 18.05 -20.99 8.09
N ARG A 58 17.56 -21.03 6.86
CA ARG A 58 16.64 -22.05 6.38
C ARG A 58 17.25 -22.72 5.15
N PRO A 59 17.29 -24.07 5.10
CA PRO A 59 17.83 -24.78 3.95
C PRO A 59 17.20 -24.29 2.64
N GLY A 60 18.03 -23.87 1.67
CA GLY A 60 17.61 -23.41 0.36
C GLY A 60 17.18 -21.94 0.28
N GLU A 61 17.25 -21.18 1.37
CA GLU A 61 17.04 -19.74 1.38
C GLU A 61 18.35 -19.00 1.69
N PRO A 62 18.56 -17.78 1.16
CA PRO A 62 19.73 -16.99 1.51
C PRO A 62 19.71 -16.66 3.01
N ASP A 63 20.86 -16.67 3.63
CA ASP A 63 21.03 -16.19 5.00
C ASP A 63 20.63 -14.72 5.09
N ILE A 64 19.74 -14.43 6.02
CA ILE A 64 19.23 -13.09 6.26
C ILE A 64 19.72 -12.66 7.63
N HIS A 65 20.50 -11.59 7.68
CA HIS A 65 21.13 -11.10 8.90
C HIS A 65 20.75 -9.64 9.16
N CYS A 66 20.45 -9.34 10.40
CA CYS A 66 20.47 -8.00 10.99
C CYS A 66 21.36 -8.02 12.23
N GLY A 67 22.50 -8.72 12.15
CA GLY A 67 23.38 -8.99 13.28
C GLY A 67 24.49 -7.97 13.46
N THR A 68 24.75 -7.12 12.46
CA THR A 68 25.73 -6.04 12.54
C THR A 68 25.04 -4.68 12.69
N PRO A 69 25.76 -3.67 13.23
CA PRO A 69 25.23 -2.31 13.30
C PRO A 69 24.86 -1.72 11.94
N GLU A 70 25.59 -2.07 10.87
CA GLU A 70 25.36 -1.61 9.49
C GLU A 70 24.07 -2.21 8.93
N GLU A 71 23.87 -3.51 9.07
CA GLU A 71 22.65 -4.22 8.65
C GLU A 71 21.43 -3.70 9.42
N LEU A 72 21.59 -3.42 10.72
CA LEU A 72 20.52 -2.82 11.51
C LEU A 72 20.18 -1.41 11.01
N ALA A 73 21.19 -0.59 10.70
CA ALA A 73 20.99 0.76 10.20
C ALA A 73 20.26 0.75 8.84
N GLU A 74 20.64 -0.15 7.94
CA GLU A 74 19.93 -0.33 6.65
C GLU A 74 18.48 -0.76 6.87
N SER A 75 18.24 -1.70 7.76
CA SER A 75 16.90 -2.17 8.11
C SER A 75 16.02 -1.03 8.66
N VAL A 76 16.57 -0.17 9.50
CA VAL A 76 15.86 1.02 10.03
C VAL A 76 15.51 2.00 8.91
N CYS A 77 16.39 2.20 7.93
CA CYS A 77 16.09 3.02 6.76
C CYS A 77 14.90 2.46 5.95
N VAL A 78 14.89 1.16 5.70
CA VAL A 78 13.80 0.50 4.96
C VAL A 78 12.47 0.59 5.72
N ILE A 79 12.48 0.41 7.04
CA ILE A 79 11.28 0.58 7.88
C ILE A 79 10.77 2.02 7.79
N LYS A 80 11.68 3.00 7.87
CA LYS A 80 11.34 4.41 7.78
C LYS A 80 10.73 4.75 6.43
N GLU A 81 11.33 4.32 5.33
CA GLU A 81 10.78 4.49 3.97
C GLU A 81 9.37 3.91 3.85
N GLY A 82 9.15 2.72 4.38
CA GLY A 82 7.84 2.10 4.40
C GLY A 82 6.81 2.84 5.25
N ALA A 83 7.22 3.39 6.39
CA ALA A 83 6.37 4.21 7.24
C ALA A 83 6.00 5.54 6.57
N ASP A 84 6.98 6.21 5.95
CA ASP A 84 6.77 7.46 5.22
C ASP A 84 5.85 7.25 4.00
N ASP A 85 6.04 6.16 3.26
CA ASP A 85 5.13 5.78 2.17
C ASP A 85 3.71 5.52 2.67
N TYR A 86 3.56 4.77 3.76
CA TYR A 86 2.25 4.48 4.34
C TYR A 86 1.56 5.75 4.86
N ALA A 87 2.29 6.71 5.40
CA ALA A 87 1.73 7.97 5.89
C ALA A 87 0.94 8.72 4.81
N ARG A 88 1.27 8.55 3.51
CA ARG A 88 0.54 9.14 2.37
C ARG A 88 -0.92 8.69 2.28
N ARG A 89 -1.29 7.58 2.91
CA ARG A 89 -2.60 6.92 2.80
C ARG A 89 -3.10 6.30 4.12
N SER A 90 -2.45 6.57 5.24
CA SER A 90 -2.76 5.95 6.53
C SER A 90 -4.16 6.27 7.05
N ASP A 91 -4.70 7.42 6.69
CA ASP A 91 -6.08 7.83 7.00
C ASP A 91 -7.12 6.90 6.36
N LEU A 92 -6.80 6.31 5.19
CA LEU A 92 -7.72 5.44 4.47
C LEU A 92 -7.98 4.11 5.19
N GLN A 93 -7.13 3.71 6.14
CA GLN A 93 -7.30 2.47 6.90
C GLN A 93 -8.62 2.41 7.70
N TYR A 94 -9.26 3.56 7.96
CA TYR A 94 -10.51 3.66 8.71
C TYR A 94 -11.75 3.74 7.82
N HIS A 95 -11.58 3.66 6.49
CA HIS A 95 -12.65 3.75 5.51
C HIS A 95 -12.84 2.42 4.81
N PHE A 96 -14.09 2.08 4.51
CA PHE A 96 -14.38 0.89 3.71
C PHE A 96 -13.82 1.04 2.30
N MET A 97 -13.38 -0.06 1.73
CA MET A 97 -13.05 -0.15 0.31
C MET A 97 -14.33 -0.48 -0.46
N ASP A 98 -14.90 0.50 -1.15
CA ASP A 98 -16.17 0.35 -1.85
C ASP A 98 -16.02 -0.27 -3.22
N ARG A 99 -14.87 -0.02 -3.87
CA ARG A 99 -14.69 -0.43 -5.25
C ARG A 99 -13.21 -0.60 -5.61
N HIS A 100 -12.96 -1.62 -6.44
CA HIS A 100 -11.67 -1.87 -7.06
C HIS A 100 -11.86 -2.04 -8.57
N ASP A 101 -11.25 -1.17 -9.37
CA ASP A 101 -11.38 -1.12 -10.81
C ASP A 101 -10.04 -1.36 -11.50
N ILE A 102 -10.05 -2.21 -12.51
CA ILE A 102 -8.92 -2.39 -13.41
C ILE A 102 -9.13 -1.43 -14.58
N LEU A 103 -8.33 -0.36 -14.63
CA LEU A 103 -8.44 0.68 -15.65
C LEU A 103 -7.64 0.36 -16.91
N GLY A 104 -6.68 -0.56 -16.81
CA GLY A 104 -5.84 -1.00 -17.91
C GLY A 104 -5.00 -2.21 -17.52
N LYS A 105 -4.03 -2.56 -18.37
CA LYS A 105 -3.17 -3.72 -18.12
C LYS A 105 -2.40 -3.62 -16.79
N ASP A 106 -1.88 -2.45 -16.48
CA ASP A 106 -0.99 -2.19 -15.35
C ASP A 106 -1.45 -0.98 -14.53
N LEU A 107 -2.72 -0.58 -14.66
CA LEU A 107 -3.30 0.55 -13.92
C LEU A 107 -4.59 0.13 -13.23
N VAL A 108 -4.65 0.33 -11.95
CA VAL A 108 -5.81 0.00 -11.11
C VAL A 108 -6.23 1.21 -10.27
N ARG A 109 -7.49 1.22 -9.86
CA ARG A 109 -8.05 2.24 -8.97
C ARG A 109 -8.82 1.57 -7.85
N THR A 110 -8.51 1.94 -6.62
CA THR A 110 -9.29 1.61 -5.43
C THR A 110 -10.05 2.85 -4.96
N THR A 111 -11.34 2.72 -4.70
CA THR A 111 -12.20 3.79 -4.20
C THR A 111 -12.67 3.47 -2.79
N TYR A 112 -12.64 4.45 -1.91
CA TYR A 112 -13.00 4.33 -0.49
C TYR A 112 -14.29 5.06 -0.16
N SER A 113 -14.96 4.67 0.92
CA SER A 113 -16.26 5.18 1.37
C SER A 113 -16.29 6.68 1.67
N ASN A 114 -15.14 7.30 1.91
CA ASN A 114 -15.01 8.74 2.04
C ASN A 114 -14.84 9.47 0.69
N GLY A 115 -14.92 8.74 -0.43
CA GLY A 115 -14.72 9.27 -1.78
C GLY A 115 -13.25 9.39 -2.20
N ALA A 116 -12.30 9.05 -1.33
CA ALA A 116 -10.90 9.00 -1.72
C ALA A 116 -10.62 7.88 -2.75
N ARG A 117 -9.65 8.13 -3.60
CA ARG A 117 -9.24 7.19 -4.66
C ARG A 117 -7.74 7.02 -4.66
N VAL A 118 -7.30 5.77 -4.74
CA VAL A 118 -5.88 5.41 -4.90
C VAL A 118 -5.71 4.82 -6.30
N TYR A 119 -4.89 5.45 -7.11
CA TYR A 119 -4.51 4.97 -8.44
C TYR A 119 -3.13 4.34 -8.35
N VAL A 120 -2.98 3.11 -8.78
CA VAL A 120 -1.70 2.38 -8.71
C VAL A 120 -1.27 2.00 -10.12
N ASN A 121 -0.07 2.42 -10.49
CA ASN A 121 0.53 2.17 -11.78
C ASN A 121 1.71 1.20 -11.64
N TYR A 122 1.54 0.00 -12.19
CA TYR A 122 2.57 -1.04 -12.23
C TYR A 122 3.47 -0.97 -13.47
N ALA A 123 3.16 -0.09 -14.44
CA ALA A 123 3.95 0.06 -15.66
C ALA A 123 5.24 0.85 -15.42
N ASP A 124 6.19 0.66 -16.32
CA ASP A 124 7.48 1.37 -16.34
C ASP A 124 7.37 2.79 -16.94
N VAL A 125 6.18 3.21 -17.30
CA VAL A 125 5.89 4.53 -17.88
C VAL A 125 4.76 5.21 -17.09
N PRO A 126 4.74 6.54 -17.01
CA PRO A 126 3.63 7.26 -16.41
C PRO A 126 2.32 6.99 -17.16
N GLN A 127 1.22 6.91 -16.43
CA GLN A 127 -0.13 6.74 -16.99
C GLN A 127 -1.07 7.83 -16.45
N THR A 128 -2.17 8.04 -17.15
CA THR A 128 -3.20 9.01 -16.72
C THR A 128 -4.56 8.33 -16.71
N ALA A 129 -5.31 8.49 -15.64
CA ALA A 129 -6.71 8.05 -15.56
C ALA A 129 -7.53 9.07 -14.78
N ASP A 130 -8.76 9.33 -15.21
CA ASP A 130 -9.67 10.31 -14.60
C ASP A 130 -9.03 11.72 -14.42
N GLY A 131 -8.11 12.11 -15.31
CA GLY A 131 -7.35 13.35 -15.21
C GLY A 131 -6.21 13.34 -14.16
N VAL A 132 -5.94 12.20 -13.54
CA VAL A 132 -4.87 12.03 -12.55
C VAL A 132 -3.64 11.41 -13.22
N ALA A 133 -2.52 12.11 -13.17
CA ALA A 133 -1.23 11.57 -13.62
C ALA A 133 -0.65 10.67 -12.52
N VAL A 134 -0.33 9.43 -12.87
CA VAL A 134 0.27 8.44 -11.97
C VAL A 134 1.67 8.10 -12.48
N PRO A 135 2.72 8.40 -11.73
CA PRO A 135 4.09 8.10 -12.16
C PRO A 135 4.32 6.62 -12.43
N ALA A 136 5.39 6.29 -13.16
CA ALA A 136 5.82 4.92 -13.38
C ALA A 136 6.16 4.23 -12.07
N ARG A 137 5.70 3.00 -11.87
CA ARG A 137 5.93 2.19 -10.66
C ARG A 137 5.63 2.95 -9.36
N ASP A 138 4.54 3.74 -9.37
CA ASP A 138 4.11 4.53 -8.21
C ASP A 138 2.58 4.58 -8.12
N TYR A 139 2.08 5.32 -7.13
CA TYR A 139 0.66 5.52 -6.95
C TYR A 139 0.33 6.98 -6.60
N ALA A 140 -0.90 7.38 -6.88
CA ALA A 140 -1.45 8.68 -6.53
C ALA A 140 -2.68 8.51 -5.62
N VAL A 141 -2.77 9.35 -4.59
CA VAL A 141 -3.93 9.42 -3.69
C VAL A 141 -4.66 10.71 -3.95
N VAL A 142 -5.92 10.59 -4.35
CA VAL A 142 -6.83 11.73 -4.56
C VAL A 142 -7.89 11.71 -3.47
N ARG A 143 -8.03 12.82 -2.77
CA ARG A 143 -9.06 13.00 -1.74
C ARG A 143 -10.11 13.98 -2.23
N PRO A 144 -11.40 13.76 -1.91
CA PRO A 144 -12.43 14.76 -2.17
C PRO A 144 -12.10 16.05 -1.43
N ALA A 145 -12.56 17.18 -1.97
CA ALA A 145 -12.49 18.43 -1.23
C ALA A 145 -13.20 18.29 0.12
N PRO A 146 -12.68 18.89 1.19
CA PRO A 146 -13.35 18.88 2.48
C PRO A 146 -14.79 19.38 2.31
N GLN A 147 -15.76 18.55 2.66
CA GLN A 147 -17.15 19.03 2.70
C GLN A 147 -17.23 20.06 3.83
N PRO A 148 -17.86 21.23 3.59
CA PRO A 148 -18.13 22.16 4.66
C PRO A 148 -18.92 21.40 5.72
N THR A 149 -18.35 21.28 6.90
CA THR A 149 -19.04 20.70 8.06
C THR A 149 -20.33 21.48 8.23
N ALA A 150 -21.46 20.79 8.18
CA ALA A 150 -22.77 21.34 8.55
C ALA A 150 -22.72 21.65 10.05
N SER A 151 -21.97 22.71 10.42
CA SER A 151 -21.78 23.19 11.76
C SER A 151 -22.81 24.24 12.06
N SER A 152 -23.58 23.98 13.10
CA SER A 152 -24.30 24.97 13.94
C SER A 152 -25.58 25.58 13.41
N ALA A 153 -26.52 24.80 12.89
CA ALA A 153 -27.92 25.26 12.81
C ALA A 153 -28.82 24.53 13.81
N ARG A 154 -28.39 24.29 15.04
CA ARG A 154 -29.26 23.86 16.15
C ARG A 154 -28.75 24.37 17.48
N ARG A 155 -28.92 25.65 17.71
CA ARG A 155 -29.18 26.26 19.06
C ARG A 155 -29.89 27.61 18.88
N ARG A 156 -31.18 27.60 18.81
CA ARG A 156 -32.07 28.59 19.43
C ARG A 156 -33.38 27.91 19.80
#